data_3b144438869926b956f3b1c69584dca8
#
_entry.id   3b144438869926b956f3b1c69584dca8
#
_cell.length_a   1.000
_cell.length_b   1.000
_cell.length_c   1.000
_cell.angle_alpha   90.00
_cell.angle_beta   90.00
_cell.angle_gamma   90.00
#
_symmetry.space_group_name_H-M   'P 1'
#
loop_
_entity.id
_entity.type
_entity.pdbx_description
1 polymer ?
#
loop_
_entity_poly.entity_id
_entity_poly.type
_entity_poly.pdbx_seq_one_letter_code
_entity_poly.pdbx_strand_id
1 'polypeptide(L)'
;MPGLSTQLHEEQQAVDRAYARLDALRSQTRTRLDTVRAAGSHGSPTQRTERDSFATMYEDRLTQLRAMEDRLVFGRLDDVKGERRYIGRIGLSSENHEPILTDWRAEAARPFYEATPSNHGDIVMRRHITLNFRDVIGIEDEVLDVHSEQVDKASKAGTLTGEGALLASLSSRRTGKMTDIVATIQAEQDRIIRSDLNRALVVQGGPGTGKTAVALHRAAYLLYTHRRTLERSGVLVIGPSTTFLHYIDQVLPSLGETGVVSRTIADLIPGIKATATDTPLAAKLKGDRRMAQVVANAIALRERVPQDLPTVHVNGFAVRMLDTDVRAAIDQAKRTRQPHNKARETFVRTMLMALRDRYACLLYTSPSP
;
A
#
# COMPACT_ATOMS: atom_id res chain seq x y z
N MET A 1 41.12 14.43 -16.55
CA MET A 1 39.96 13.59 -16.17
C MET A 1 39.51 14.04 -14.81
N PRO A 2 38.23 14.18 -14.54
CA PRO A 2 37.72 14.61 -13.25
C PRO A 2 38.11 13.57 -12.19
N GLY A 3 38.77 14.01 -11.13
CA GLY A 3 39.01 13.17 -9.96
C GLY A 3 37.73 12.82 -9.22
N LEU A 4 37.77 11.91 -8.24
CA LEU A 4 36.59 11.51 -7.42
C LEU A 4 35.82 12.73 -6.89
N SER A 5 36.51 13.79 -6.47
CA SER A 5 35.93 15.05 -6.00
C SER A 5 35.01 15.73 -7.06
N THR A 6 35.42 15.69 -8.33
CA THR A 6 34.62 16.30 -9.41
C THR A 6 33.39 15.47 -9.71
N GLN A 7 33.50 14.13 -9.66
CA GLN A 7 32.37 13.25 -9.85
C GLN A 7 31.35 13.36 -8.70
N LEU A 8 31.80 13.42 -7.46
CA LEU A 8 30.95 13.69 -6.30
C LEU A 8 30.21 15.02 -6.44
N HIS A 9 30.88 16.05 -6.96
CA HIS A 9 30.25 17.35 -7.19
C HIS A 9 29.19 17.31 -8.31
N GLU A 10 29.45 16.58 -9.40
CA GLU A 10 28.44 16.37 -10.46
C GLU A 10 27.19 15.66 -9.93
N GLU A 11 27.38 14.60 -9.12
CA GLU A 11 26.26 13.89 -8.52
C GLU A 11 25.51 14.77 -7.51
N GLN A 12 26.24 15.57 -6.72
CA GLN A 12 25.62 16.52 -5.80
C GLN A 12 24.70 17.50 -6.52
N GLN A 13 25.11 18.05 -7.64
CA GLN A 13 24.28 18.95 -8.44
C GLN A 13 22.99 18.26 -8.94
N ALA A 14 23.07 16.99 -9.29
CA ALA A 14 21.89 16.24 -9.73
C ALA A 14 20.93 15.95 -8.54
N VAL A 15 21.50 15.61 -7.40
CA VAL A 15 20.75 15.42 -6.14
C VAL A 15 20.08 16.72 -5.71
N ASP A 16 20.80 17.84 -5.74
CA ASP A 16 20.26 19.16 -5.41
C ASP A 16 19.08 19.54 -6.30
N ARG A 17 19.14 19.27 -7.61
CA ARG A 17 18.00 19.48 -8.52
C ARG A 17 16.79 18.63 -8.14
N ALA A 18 17.02 17.38 -7.75
CA ALA A 18 15.93 16.49 -7.33
C ALA A 18 15.27 16.99 -6.04
N TYR A 19 16.06 17.40 -5.04
CA TYR A 19 15.53 17.97 -3.80
C TYR A 19 14.86 19.33 -3.99
N ALA A 20 15.41 20.21 -4.81
CA ALA A 20 14.77 21.48 -5.15
C ALA A 20 13.38 21.25 -5.76
N ARG A 21 13.24 20.26 -6.65
CA ARG A 21 11.93 19.88 -7.21
C ARG A 21 10.99 19.28 -6.16
N LEU A 22 11.50 18.45 -5.26
CA LEU A 22 10.73 17.89 -4.15
C LEU A 22 10.19 19.02 -3.24
N ASP A 23 11.01 19.98 -2.90
CA ASP A 23 10.64 21.12 -2.06
C ASP A 23 9.62 22.02 -2.75
N ALA A 24 9.78 22.26 -4.05
CA ALA A 24 8.77 22.98 -4.86
C ALA A 24 7.41 22.27 -4.86
N LEU A 25 7.38 20.94 -5.03
CA LEU A 25 6.15 20.16 -4.97
C LEU A 25 5.51 20.17 -3.58
N ARG A 26 6.30 20.14 -2.51
CA ARG A 26 5.80 20.27 -1.12
C ARG A 26 5.15 21.62 -0.91
N SER A 27 5.80 22.69 -1.33
CA SER A 27 5.27 24.06 -1.24
C SER A 27 3.96 24.22 -2.02
N GLN A 28 3.93 23.77 -3.27
CA GLN A 28 2.72 23.80 -4.10
C GLN A 28 1.57 23.01 -3.47
N THR A 29 1.85 21.81 -2.96
CA THR A 29 0.83 20.96 -2.33
C THR A 29 0.30 21.61 -1.05
N ARG A 30 1.18 22.23 -0.26
CA ARG A 30 0.78 22.97 0.95
C ARG A 30 -0.12 24.15 0.62
N THR A 31 0.26 24.97 -0.36
CA THR A 31 -0.56 26.11 -0.80
C THR A 31 -1.95 25.65 -1.25
N ARG A 32 -2.05 24.54 -1.99
CA ARG A 32 -3.34 23.97 -2.42
C ARG A 32 -4.17 23.51 -1.23
N LEU A 33 -3.56 22.84 -0.26
CA LEU A 33 -4.24 22.41 0.97
C LEU A 33 -4.76 23.62 1.76
N ASP A 34 -3.95 24.66 1.93
CA ASP A 34 -4.31 25.87 2.64
C ASP A 34 -5.47 26.60 1.92
N THR A 35 -5.47 26.63 0.58
CA THR A 35 -6.57 27.18 -0.22
C THR A 35 -7.88 26.39 0.00
N VAL A 36 -7.81 25.06 -0.02
CA VAL A 36 -8.98 24.19 0.23
C VAL A 36 -9.53 24.38 1.65
N ARG A 37 -8.66 24.51 2.64
CA ARG A 37 -9.05 24.75 4.04
C ARG A 37 -9.61 26.16 4.26
N ALA A 38 -9.03 27.19 3.63
CA ALA A 38 -9.49 28.57 3.71
C ALA A 38 -10.90 28.79 3.11
N ALA A 39 -11.34 27.93 2.19
CA ALA A 39 -12.70 27.97 1.65
C ALA A 39 -13.80 27.67 2.71
N GLY A 40 -13.42 27.28 3.93
CA GLY A 40 -14.28 27.19 5.11
C GLY A 40 -15.40 26.14 4.99
N SER A 41 -16.34 26.15 5.95
CA SER A 41 -17.45 25.19 6.03
C SER A 41 -18.69 25.61 5.23
N HIS A 42 -18.61 26.64 4.39
CA HIS A 42 -19.73 27.13 3.60
C HIS A 42 -19.98 26.26 2.36
N GLY A 43 -21.25 26.08 1.98
CA GLY A 43 -21.67 25.33 0.78
C GLY A 43 -22.59 24.16 1.07
N SER A 44 -23.05 23.51 0.01
CA SER A 44 -23.92 22.32 0.07
C SER A 44 -23.19 21.12 0.71
N PRO A 45 -23.92 20.11 1.21
CA PRO A 45 -23.30 18.87 1.74
C PRO A 45 -22.33 18.22 0.76
N THR A 46 -22.65 18.21 -0.54
CA THR A 46 -21.79 17.66 -1.60
C THR A 46 -20.47 18.43 -1.71
N GLN A 47 -20.53 19.78 -1.70
CA GLN A 47 -19.33 20.62 -1.77
C GLN A 47 -18.43 20.48 -0.53
N ARG A 48 -19.01 20.20 0.64
CA ARG A 48 -18.23 19.91 1.86
C ARG A 48 -17.51 18.58 1.72
N THR A 49 -18.20 17.52 1.27
CA THR A 49 -17.61 16.21 1.05
C THR A 49 -16.47 16.25 0.02
N GLU A 50 -16.64 16.98 -1.07
CA GLU A 50 -15.58 17.17 -2.07
C GLU A 50 -14.35 17.88 -1.47
N ARG A 51 -14.54 18.95 -0.70
CA ARG A 51 -13.43 19.63 -0.02
C ARG A 51 -12.69 18.76 0.97
N ASP A 52 -13.42 18.01 1.79
CA ASP A 52 -12.83 17.09 2.76
C ASP A 52 -12.00 16.02 2.03
N SER A 53 -12.50 15.52 0.89
CA SER A 53 -11.78 14.59 0.04
C SER A 53 -10.50 15.20 -0.55
N PHE A 54 -10.56 16.44 -1.05
CA PHE A 54 -9.37 17.13 -1.55
C PHE A 54 -8.38 17.46 -0.42
N ALA A 55 -8.84 17.87 0.75
CA ALA A 55 -7.98 18.13 1.89
C ALA A 55 -7.22 16.86 2.30
N THR A 56 -7.93 15.75 2.45
CA THR A 56 -7.33 14.44 2.75
C THR A 56 -6.30 14.04 1.69
N MET A 57 -6.64 14.18 0.41
CA MET A 57 -5.72 13.87 -0.70
C MET A 57 -4.43 14.70 -0.63
N TYR A 58 -4.52 16.00 -0.34
CA TYR A 58 -3.33 16.85 -0.22
C TYR A 58 -2.53 16.57 1.06
N GLU A 59 -3.19 16.22 2.17
CA GLU A 59 -2.53 15.78 3.41
C GLU A 59 -1.74 14.50 3.21
N ASP A 60 -2.34 13.51 2.57
CA ASP A 60 -1.69 12.25 2.22
C ASP A 60 -0.50 12.50 1.30
N ARG A 61 -0.68 13.36 0.29
CA ARG A 61 0.41 13.74 -0.62
C ARG A 61 1.57 14.43 0.10
N LEU A 62 1.27 15.35 1.02
CA LEU A 62 2.31 16.00 1.82
C LEU A 62 3.04 15.00 2.72
N THR A 63 2.34 14.04 3.29
CA THR A 63 2.92 12.98 4.11
C THR A 63 3.88 12.12 3.28
N GLN A 64 3.46 11.71 2.08
CA GLN A 64 4.31 11.00 1.12
C GLN A 64 5.58 11.79 0.76
N LEU A 65 5.41 13.06 0.36
CA LEU A 65 6.54 13.90 -0.02
C LEU A 65 7.52 14.13 1.15
N ARG A 66 7.03 14.26 2.38
CA ARG A 66 7.87 14.40 3.59
C ARG A 66 8.66 13.14 3.90
N ALA A 67 8.06 11.97 3.70
CA ALA A 67 8.74 10.70 3.89
C ALA A 67 9.95 10.50 2.96
N MET A 68 10.01 11.27 1.85
CA MET A 68 11.11 11.23 0.87
C MET A 68 12.31 12.13 1.23
N GLU A 69 12.38 12.70 2.44
CA GLU A 69 13.46 13.60 2.83
C GLU A 69 14.81 12.90 2.87
N ASP A 70 14.84 11.66 3.33
CA ASP A 70 16.08 10.89 3.42
C ASP A 70 16.24 9.99 2.17
N ARG A 71 17.46 10.01 1.60
CA ARG A 71 17.86 9.11 0.51
C ARG A 71 16.95 9.14 -0.72
N LEU A 72 16.52 10.33 -1.15
CA LEU A 72 15.65 10.51 -2.29
C LEU A 72 16.19 9.85 -3.57
N VAL A 73 17.48 10.07 -3.85
CA VAL A 73 18.23 9.51 -5.00
C VAL A 73 19.19 8.44 -4.47
N PHE A 74 19.32 7.32 -5.15
CA PHE A 74 20.23 6.25 -4.73
C PHE A 74 20.98 5.59 -5.88
N GLY A 75 20.65 5.94 -7.14
CA GLY A 75 21.30 5.31 -8.27
C GLY A 75 21.25 6.12 -9.54
N ARG A 76 22.09 5.73 -10.49
CA ARG A 76 22.15 6.24 -11.84
C ARG A 76 22.46 5.12 -12.82
N LEU A 77 21.82 5.15 -13.96
CA LEU A 77 22.11 4.31 -15.13
C LEU A 77 22.67 5.19 -16.24
N ASP A 78 23.75 4.76 -16.86
CA ASP A 78 24.27 5.36 -18.07
C ASP A 78 24.07 4.38 -19.23
N ASP A 79 23.48 4.82 -20.32
CA ASP A 79 23.22 3.99 -21.48
C ASP A 79 24.29 4.17 -22.58
N VAL A 80 24.18 3.33 -23.64
CA VAL A 80 25.09 3.35 -24.80
C VAL A 80 25.06 4.67 -25.58
N LYS A 81 24.00 5.48 -25.43
CA LYS A 81 23.86 6.77 -26.08
C LYS A 81 24.48 7.91 -25.26
N GLY A 82 24.92 7.59 -24.04
CA GLY A 82 25.45 8.57 -23.09
C GLY A 82 24.38 9.29 -22.29
N GLU A 83 23.12 8.82 -22.35
CA GLU A 83 22.05 9.36 -21.51
C GLU A 83 22.21 8.87 -20.06
N ARG A 84 21.96 9.80 -19.12
CA ARG A 84 22.04 9.52 -17.69
C ARG A 84 20.65 9.52 -17.09
N ARG A 85 20.26 8.42 -16.46
CA ARG A 85 18.96 8.28 -15.79
C ARG A 85 19.17 8.07 -14.28
N TYR A 86 18.71 9.04 -13.51
CA TYR A 86 18.75 8.94 -12.04
C TYR A 86 17.57 8.14 -11.52
N ILE A 87 17.85 7.26 -10.56
CA ILE A 87 16.89 6.36 -9.93
C ILE A 87 16.68 6.78 -8.48
N GLY A 88 15.43 6.87 -8.08
CA GLY A 88 15.09 7.29 -6.74
C GLY A 88 13.80 6.68 -6.21
N ARG A 89 13.40 7.11 -5.02
CA ARG A 89 12.23 6.58 -4.31
C ARG A 89 10.90 6.99 -4.90
N ILE A 90 10.86 8.13 -5.60
CA ILE A 90 9.70 8.64 -6.33
C ILE A 90 10.14 9.17 -7.68
N GLY A 91 9.20 9.24 -8.62
CA GLY A 91 9.39 9.93 -9.90
C GLY A 91 9.21 11.43 -9.75
N LEU A 92 10.16 12.21 -10.28
CA LEU A 92 10.10 13.67 -10.34
C LEU A 92 10.35 14.13 -11.78
N SER A 93 9.53 15.07 -12.24
CA SER A 93 9.70 15.74 -13.53
C SER A 93 9.83 17.25 -13.33
N SER A 94 10.55 17.89 -14.25
CA SER A 94 10.61 19.34 -14.35
C SER A 94 9.23 19.94 -14.67
N GLU A 95 9.15 21.25 -14.70
CA GLU A 95 7.91 21.95 -15.13
C GLU A 95 7.59 21.66 -16.60
N ASN A 96 8.60 21.39 -17.41
CA ASN A 96 8.48 21.02 -18.82
C ASN A 96 8.27 19.51 -19.03
N HIS A 97 7.92 18.76 -17.96
CA HIS A 97 7.71 17.31 -17.98
C HIS A 97 8.96 16.46 -18.30
N GLU A 98 10.16 17.03 -18.30
CA GLU A 98 11.39 16.26 -18.45
C GLU A 98 11.67 15.45 -17.16
N PRO A 99 12.08 14.17 -17.27
CA PRO A 99 12.35 13.34 -16.10
C PRO A 99 13.61 13.82 -15.40
N ILE A 100 13.48 14.24 -14.12
CA ILE A 100 14.61 14.56 -13.22
C ILE A 100 15.02 13.30 -12.46
N LEU A 101 14.05 12.53 -11.99
CA LEU A 101 14.25 11.33 -11.19
C LEU A 101 13.25 10.26 -11.60
N THR A 102 13.73 9.07 -11.90
CA THR A 102 12.90 7.91 -12.25
C THR A 102 12.54 7.15 -10.98
N ASP A 103 11.26 6.86 -10.81
CA ASP A 103 10.78 6.02 -9.71
C ASP A 103 11.35 4.60 -9.84
N TRP A 104 11.86 4.04 -8.76
CA TRP A 104 12.43 2.69 -8.74
C TRP A 104 11.45 1.60 -9.18
N ARG A 105 10.14 1.84 -9.02
CA ARG A 105 9.06 0.93 -9.42
C ARG A 105 8.78 0.95 -10.92
N ALA A 106 9.17 2.01 -11.61
CA ALA A 106 8.96 2.14 -13.05
C ALA A 106 9.75 1.08 -13.82
N GLU A 107 9.22 0.63 -14.96
CA GLU A 107 9.90 -0.32 -15.84
C GLU A 107 11.27 0.20 -16.31
N ALA A 108 11.38 1.52 -16.52
CA ALA A 108 12.63 2.17 -16.90
C ALA A 108 13.75 2.09 -15.82
N ALA A 109 13.39 1.78 -14.58
CA ALA A 109 14.34 1.56 -13.48
C ALA A 109 14.77 0.09 -13.32
N ARG A 110 14.07 -0.84 -13.96
CA ARG A 110 14.32 -2.28 -13.85
C ARG A 110 15.76 -2.70 -14.14
N PRO A 111 16.45 -2.13 -15.16
CA PRO A 111 17.85 -2.47 -15.42
C PRO A 111 18.79 -2.14 -14.24
N PHE A 112 18.42 -1.23 -13.35
CA PHE A 112 19.20 -0.93 -12.15
C PHE A 112 19.32 -2.16 -11.23
N TYR A 113 18.38 -3.07 -11.25
CA TYR A 113 18.35 -4.26 -10.40
C TYR A 113 18.75 -5.54 -11.13
N GLU A 114 18.37 -5.66 -12.40
CA GLU A 114 18.49 -6.91 -13.16
C GLU A 114 19.66 -6.95 -14.17
N ALA A 115 20.18 -5.79 -14.58
CA ALA A 115 21.27 -5.77 -15.55
C ALA A 115 22.55 -6.41 -14.96
N THR A 116 23.20 -7.25 -15.77
CA THR A 116 24.45 -7.94 -15.45
C THR A 116 25.41 -7.81 -16.63
N PRO A 117 26.74 -7.98 -16.44
CA PRO A 117 27.69 -7.93 -17.54
C PRO A 117 27.37 -8.88 -18.71
N SER A 118 26.69 -10.00 -18.44
CA SER A 118 26.25 -10.96 -19.46
C SER A 118 24.91 -10.62 -20.12
N ASN A 119 24.13 -9.73 -19.50
CA ASN A 119 22.84 -9.29 -20.03
C ASN A 119 22.54 -7.86 -19.53
N HIS A 120 23.25 -6.89 -20.10
CA HIS A 120 23.15 -5.47 -19.70
C HIS A 120 22.17 -4.66 -20.56
N GLY A 121 21.68 -5.21 -21.70
CA GLY A 121 20.86 -4.46 -22.65
C GLY A 121 21.59 -3.23 -23.16
N ASP A 122 20.94 -2.08 -23.10
CA ASP A 122 21.51 -0.79 -23.51
C ASP A 122 22.29 -0.09 -22.36
N ILE A 123 22.44 -0.69 -21.20
CA ILE A 123 23.08 -0.06 -20.04
C ILE A 123 24.58 -0.38 -20.03
N VAL A 124 25.39 0.65 -19.97
CA VAL A 124 26.84 0.57 -19.95
C VAL A 124 27.39 0.57 -18.52
N MET A 125 26.77 1.39 -17.67
CA MET A 125 27.22 1.56 -16.28
C MET A 125 26.05 1.75 -15.34
N ARG A 126 26.15 1.14 -14.16
CA ARG A 126 25.31 1.38 -13.00
C ARG A 126 26.13 2.04 -11.92
N ARG A 127 25.62 3.17 -11.38
CA ARG A 127 26.22 3.87 -10.26
C ARG A 127 25.32 3.83 -9.06
N HIS A 128 25.82 3.38 -7.92
CA HIS A 128 25.19 3.53 -6.62
C HIS A 128 25.61 4.86 -6.00
N ILE A 129 24.64 5.61 -5.47
CA ILE A 129 24.85 6.92 -4.84
C ILE A 129 24.44 6.80 -3.39
N THR A 130 25.37 7.02 -2.48
CA THR A 130 25.13 7.01 -1.04
C THR A 130 24.95 8.43 -0.54
N LEU A 131 23.79 8.69 0.09
CA LEU A 131 23.46 9.98 0.67
C LEU A 131 23.50 9.93 2.20
N ASN A 132 23.92 11.03 2.79
CA ASN A 132 23.66 11.37 4.19
C ASN A 132 22.76 12.61 4.20
N PHE A 133 21.47 12.42 4.48
CA PHE A 133 20.41 13.39 4.18
C PHE A 133 20.42 13.79 2.70
N ARG A 134 20.87 15.01 2.38
CA ARG A 134 20.93 15.56 1.01
C ARG A 134 22.34 15.55 0.42
N ASP A 135 23.35 15.22 1.23
CA ASP A 135 24.75 15.26 0.82
C ASP A 135 25.20 13.93 0.23
N VAL A 136 25.86 13.97 -0.92
CA VAL A 136 26.48 12.79 -1.55
C VAL A 136 27.76 12.47 -0.81
N ILE A 137 27.78 11.35 -0.08
CA ILE A 137 28.94 10.91 0.71
C ILE A 137 29.74 9.80 0.03
N GLY A 138 29.18 9.16 -1.00
CA GLY A 138 29.88 8.09 -1.71
C GLY A 138 29.21 7.75 -3.04
N ILE A 139 30.03 7.28 -3.96
CA ILE A 139 29.61 6.75 -5.26
C ILE A 139 30.36 5.44 -5.52
N GLU A 140 29.66 4.46 -6.11
CA GLU A 140 30.20 3.17 -6.48
C GLU A 140 29.74 2.82 -7.89
N ASP A 141 30.70 2.53 -8.78
CA ASP A 141 30.44 2.24 -10.17
C ASP A 141 30.55 0.74 -10.46
N GLU A 142 29.56 0.20 -11.12
CA GLU A 142 29.57 -1.12 -11.71
C GLU A 142 29.48 -0.97 -13.22
N VAL A 143 30.57 -1.30 -13.92
CA VAL A 143 30.63 -1.31 -15.35
C VAL A 143 30.01 -2.61 -15.87
N LEU A 144 28.94 -2.51 -16.64
CA LEU A 144 28.21 -3.64 -17.18
C LEU A 144 28.70 -4.01 -18.60
N ASP A 145 29.07 -3.00 -19.41
CA ASP A 145 29.71 -3.23 -20.69
C ASP A 145 31.23 -3.06 -20.58
N VAL A 146 31.93 -4.18 -20.46
CA VAL A 146 33.41 -4.22 -20.30
C VAL A 146 34.19 -3.74 -21.53
N HIS A 147 33.53 -3.57 -22.68
CA HIS A 147 34.13 -3.06 -23.91
C HIS A 147 33.96 -1.53 -24.05
N SER A 148 33.27 -0.89 -23.14
CA SER A 148 33.05 0.55 -23.18
C SER A 148 34.25 1.36 -22.67
N GLU A 149 34.46 2.57 -23.23
CA GLU A 149 35.46 3.52 -22.74
C GLU A 149 35.26 3.94 -21.28
N GLN A 150 34.12 3.62 -20.69
CA GLN A 150 33.76 3.97 -19.32
C GLN A 150 34.48 3.10 -18.29
N VAL A 151 34.93 1.88 -18.66
CA VAL A 151 35.81 1.03 -17.83
C VAL A 151 37.07 1.78 -17.42
N ASP A 152 37.72 2.41 -18.38
CA ASP A 152 38.92 3.17 -18.15
C ASP A 152 38.71 4.39 -17.24
N LYS A 153 37.54 5.03 -17.33
CA LYS A 153 37.16 6.19 -16.53
C LYS A 153 36.87 5.81 -15.07
N ALA A 154 36.12 4.74 -14.85
CA ALA A 154 35.76 4.23 -13.52
C ALA A 154 37.00 3.62 -12.79
N SER A 155 37.86 2.88 -13.53
CA SER A 155 39.11 2.34 -13.00
C SER A 155 40.05 3.43 -12.51
N LYS A 156 40.23 4.51 -13.29
CA LYS A 156 41.10 5.64 -12.96
C LYS A 156 40.55 6.51 -11.83
N ALA A 157 39.23 6.50 -11.59
CA ALA A 157 38.60 7.23 -10.49
C ALA A 157 38.57 6.46 -9.16
N GLY A 158 38.94 5.16 -9.15
CA GLY A 158 38.91 4.32 -7.95
C GLY A 158 37.50 4.02 -7.45
N THR A 159 36.49 4.13 -8.31
CA THR A 159 35.06 3.94 -7.96
C THR A 159 34.54 2.55 -8.28
N LEU A 160 35.37 1.65 -8.85
CA LEU A 160 35.01 0.27 -9.19
C LEU A 160 34.87 -0.57 -7.93
N THR A 161 33.64 -0.76 -7.46
CA THR A 161 33.30 -1.76 -6.43
C THR A 161 31.83 -2.17 -6.59
N GLY A 162 31.51 -3.44 -6.39
CA GLY A 162 30.16 -3.97 -6.56
C GLY A 162 29.42 -4.33 -5.26
N GLU A 163 30.06 -4.26 -4.08
CA GLU A 163 29.48 -4.74 -2.83
C GLU A 163 29.39 -3.68 -1.71
N GLY A 164 29.95 -2.48 -1.91
CA GLY A 164 30.08 -1.48 -0.85
C GLY A 164 28.72 -0.88 -0.42
N ALA A 165 27.77 -0.69 -1.33
CA ALA A 165 26.46 -0.16 -1.00
C ALA A 165 25.69 -1.12 -0.06
N LEU A 166 25.84 -2.43 -0.25
CA LEU A 166 25.25 -3.46 0.63
C LEU A 166 25.93 -3.41 2.02
N LEU A 167 27.26 -3.33 2.07
CA LEU A 167 28.02 -3.26 3.31
C LEU A 167 27.73 -1.97 4.09
N ALA A 168 27.62 -0.83 3.41
CA ALA A 168 27.24 0.44 4.01
C ALA A 168 25.83 0.40 4.62
N SER A 169 24.87 -0.23 3.93
CA SER A 169 23.50 -0.46 4.44
C SER A 169 23.48 -1.36 5.68
N LEU A 170 24.32 -2.39 5.72
CA LEU A 170 24.41 -3.31 6.87
C LEU A 170 25.10 -2.68 8.08
N SER A 171 25.98 -1.70 7.88
CA SER A 171 26.73 -1.00 8.94
C SER A 171 25.99 0.21 9.52
N SER A 172 24.90 0.66 8.89
CA SER A 172 24.11 1.79 9.38
C SER A 172 23.50 1.51 10.76
N ARG A 173 23.40 2.56 11.60
CA ARG A 173 22.87 2.45 12.98
C ARG A 173 21.50 1.75 13.00
N ARG A 174 21.40 0.70 13.81
CA ARG A 174 20.14 -0.01 14.05
C ARG A 174 19.20 0.86 14.88
N THR A 175 18.17 1.41 14.27
CA THR A 175 17.17 2.29 14.92
C THR A 175 16.05 1.53 15.63
N GLY A 176 16.08 0.18 15.61
CA GLY A 176 14.98 -0.65 16.13
C GLY A 176 13.75 -0.68 15.24
N LYS A 177 13.79 -0.02 14.08
CA LYS A 177 12.74 0.00 13.06
C LYS A 177 13.27 -0.56 11.75
N MET A 178 12.40 -1.19 10.99
CA MET A 178 12.75 -1.66 9.65
C MET A 178 12.89 -0.46 8.71
N THR A 179 14.00 -0.39 7.97
CA THR A 179 14.20 0.56 6.86
C THR A 179 13.92 -0.14 5.53
N ASP A 180 13.60 0.63 4.50
CA ASP A 180 13.50 0.09 3.16
C ASP A 180 14.87 -0.34 2.61
N ILE A 181 14.84 -1.23 1.63
CA ILE A 181 16.04 -1.78 0.98
C ILE A 181 16.13 -1.40 -0.50
N VAL A 182 15.43 -0.34 -0.93
CA VAL A 182 15.31 0.02 -2.36
C VAL A 182 16.65 0.10 -3.07
N ALA A 183 17.67 0.66 -2.41
CA ALA A 183 19.01 0.81 -2.98
C ALA A 183 19.80 -0.52 -3.06
N THR A 184 19.38 -1.56 -2.34
CA THR A 184 20.13 -2.81 -2.18
C THR A 184 19.32 -4.06 -2.57
N ILE A 185 18.21 -3.88 -3.28
CA ILE A 185 17.41 -4.98 -3.81
C ILE A 185 18.27 -5.76 -4.81
N GLN A 186 18.40 -7.07 -4.58
CA GLN A 186 19.09 -7.97 -5.50
C GLN A 186 18.17 -8.38 -6.66
N ALA A 187 18.74 -8.75 -7.80
CA ALA A 187 17.99 -9.13 -9.00
C ALA A 187 16.93 -10.22 -8.75
N GLU A 188 17.24 -11.21 -7.90
CA GLU A 188 16.29 -12.27 -7.53
C GLU A 188 15.11 -11.71 -6.72
N GLN A 189 15.38 -10.81 -5.79
CA GLN A 189 14.34 -10.11 -5.01
C GLN A 189 13.48 -9.21 -5.90
N ASP A 190 14.08 -8.50 -6.86
CA ASP A 190 13.36 -7.63 -7.80
C ASP A 190 12.39 -8.44 -8.67
N ARG A 191 12.78 -9.61 -9.16
CA ARG A 191 11.89 -10.52 -9.89
C ARG A 191 10.68 -10.95 -9.07
N ILE A 192 10.87 -11.22 -7.78
CA ILE A 192 9.77 -11.57 -6.86
C ILE A 192 8.85 -10.35 -6.66
N ILE A 193 9.41 -9.17 -6.45
CA ILE A 193 8.68 -7.92 -6.26
C ILE A 193 7.80 -7.62 -7.47
N ARG A 194 8.33 -7.78 -8.69
CA ARG A 194 7.65 -7.47 -9.96
C ARG A 194 6.79 -8.60 -10.51
N SER A 195 6.71 -9.75 -9.86
CA SER A 195 5.90 -10.86 -10.35
C SER A 195 4.41 -10.51 -10.42
N ASP A 196 3.67 -11.19 -11.29
CA ASP A 196 2.26 -10.91 -11.64
C ASP A 196 1.34 -10.85 -10.40
N LEU A 197 0.37 -9.92 -10.43
CA LEU A 197 -0.67 -9.75 -9.41
C LEU A 197 -1.67 -10.91 -9.37
N ASN A 198 -1.97 -11.53 -10.51
CA ASN A 198 -3.10 -12.46 -10.66
C ASN A 198 -2.80 -13.89 -10.15
N ARG A 199 -1.70 -14.08 -9.42
CA ARG A 199 -1.28 -15.39 -8.89
C ARG A 199 -1.00 -15.33 -7.41
N ALA A 200 -1.25 -16.44 -6.71
CA ALA A 200 -0.72 -16.64 -5.38
C ALA A 200 0.80 -16.82 -5.46
N LEU A 201 1.53 -16.07 -4.64
CA LEU A 201 2.98 -16.12 -4.56
C LEU A 201 3.40 -16.62 -3.19
N VAL A 202 4.21 -17.68 -3.15
CA VAL A 202 4.82 -18.19 -1.94
C VAL A 202 6.31 -17.87 -1.96
N VAL A 203 6.77 -17.11 -0.96
CA VAL A 203 8.18 -16.71 -0.84
C VAL A 203 8.82 -17.50 0.29
N GLN A 204 9.78 -18.35 -0.06
CA GLN A 204 10.57 -19.16 0.87
C GLN A 204 12.00 -18.63 1.00
N GLY A 205 12.61 -18.86 2.15
CA GLY A 205 13.99 -18.49 2.42
C GLY A 205 14.32 -18.60 3.90
N GLY A 206 15.61 -18.70 4.24
CA GLY A 206 16.10 -18.75 5.61
C GLY A 206 15.84 -17.47 6.40
N PRO A 207 16.11 -17.43 7.70
CA PRO A 207 16.11 -16.21 8.48
C PRO A 207 17.08 -15.18 7.88
N GLY A 208 16.68 -13.90 7.86
CA GLY A 208 17.55 -12.81 7.37
C GLY A 208 17.62 -12.63 5.85
N THR A 209 17.00 -13.50 5.02
CA THR A 209 17.04 -13.39 3.54
C THR A 209 16.16 -12.25 2.97
N GLY A 210 15.56 -11.42 3.80
CA GLY A 210 14.79 -10.25 3.37
C GLY A 210 13.34 -10.51 2.98
N LYS A 211 12.74 -11.69 3.29
CA LYS A 211 11.36 -12.04 2.92
C LYS A 211 10.33 -10.95 3.24
N THR A 212 10.39 -10.40 4.45
CA THR A 212 9.46 -9.34 4.87
C THR A 212 9.68 -8.05 4.08
N ALA A 213 10.94 -7.68 3.84
CA ALA A 213 11.27 -6.53 3.01
C ALA A 213 10.72 -6.70 1.59
N VAL A 214 10.98 -7.85 0.96
CA VAL A 214 10.46 -8.19 -0.38
C VAL A 214 8.93 -8.10 -0.42
N ALA A 215 8.22 -8.63 0.60
CA ALA A 215 6.76 -8.57 0.66
C ALA A 215 6.24 -7.12 0.71
N LEU A 216 6.87 -6.24 1.50
CA LEU A 216 6.49 -4.83 1.62
C LEU A 216 6.81 -4.03 0.34
N HIS A 217 7.99 -4.26 -0.25
CA HIS A 217 8.35 -3.65 -1.53
C HIS A 217 7.46 -4.12 -2.67
N ARG A 218 7.04 -5.40 -2.66
CA ARG A 218 6.03 -5.91 -3.59
C ARG A 218 4.69 -5.20 -3.41
N ALA A 219 4.22 -5.01 -2.18
CA ALA A 219 3.00 -4.25 -1.93
C ALA A 219 3.08 -2.84 -2.51
N ALA A 220 4.21 -2.13 -2.29
CA ALA A 220 4.45 -0.81 -2.85
C ALA A 220 4.52 -0.83 -4.40
N TYR A 221 5.18 -1.82 -5.00
CA TYR A 221 5.22 -1.99 -6.45
C TYR A 221 3.84 -2.22 -7.05
N LEU A 222 3.03 -3.09 -6.44
CA LEU A 222 1.69 -3.39 -6.92
C LEU A 222 0.75 -2.19 -6.79
N LEU A 223 0.82 -1.43 -5.69
CA LEU A 223 0.08 -0.18 -5.51
C LEU A 223 0.45 0.86 -6.57
N TYR A 224 1.71 0.95 -6.94
CA TYR A 224 2.18 1.83 -8.00
C TYR A 224 1.67 1.38 -9.38
N THR A 225 1.87 0.11 -9.73
CA THR A 225 1.61 -0.42 -11.08
C THR A 225 0.11 -0.63 -11.33
N HIS A 226 -0.63 -1.09 -10.31
CA HIS A 226 -2.07 -1.39 -10.40
C HIS A 226 -2.93 -0.41 -9.60
N ARG A 227 -2.52 0.85 -9.53
CA ARG A 227 -3.16 1.90 -8.72
C ARG A 227 -4.67 1.94 -8.88
N ARG A 228 -5.19 2.00 -10.11
CA ARG A 228 -6.65 2.08 -10.38
C ARG A 228 -7.46 0.96 -9.75
N THR A 229 -6.91 -0.23 -9.69
CA THR A 229 -7.57 -1.41 -9.10
C THR A 229 -7.42 -1.42 -7.59
N LEU A 230 -6.20 -1.17 -7.09
CA LEU A 230 -5.88 -1.30 -5.67
C LEU A 230 -6.30 -0.09 -4.83
N GLU A 231 -6.49 1.10 -5.40
CA GLU A 231 -7.10 2.24 -4.70
C GLU A 231 -8.52 1.96 -4.19
N ARG A 232 -9.26 1.08 -4.89
CA ARG A 232 -10.63 0.71 -4.49
C ARG A 232 -10.67 -0.48 -3.53
N SER A 233 -9.80 -1.46 -3.70
CA SER A 233 -9.78 -2.69 -2.91
C SER A 233 -8.85 -2.62 -1.70
N GLY A 234 -7.86 -1.74 -1.73
CA GLY A 234 -6.81 -1.66 -0.72
C GLY A 234 -5.81 -2.81 -0.77
N VAL A 235 -4.80 -2.71 0.07
CA VAL A 235 -3.85 -3.80 0.36
C VAL A 235 -3.92 -4.09 1.85
N LEU A 236 -4.10 -5.36 2.21
CA LEU A 236 -4.11 -5.82 3.59
C LEU A 236 -2.82 -6.57 3.90
N VAL A 237 -2.08 -6.10 4.89
CA VAL A 237 -0.92 -6.79 5.44
C VAL A 237 -1.33 -7.48 6.75
N ILE A 238 -1.15 -8.79 6.82
CA ILE A 238 -1.43 -9.57 8.04
C ILE A 238 -0.12 -9.96 8.67
N GLY A 239 0.09 -9.51 9.92
CA GLY A 239 1.27 -9.84 10.73
C GLY A 239 0.94 -10.74 11.91
N PRO A 240 1.96 -11.42 12.47
CA PRO A 240 1.78 -12.32 13.60
C PRO A 240 1.46 -11.62 14.93
N SER A 241 1.86 -10.35 15.08
CA SER A 241 1.63 -9.57 16.29
C SER A 241 1.64 -8.07 16.00
N THR A 242 1.06 -7.27 16.90
CA THR A 242 1.09 -5.80 16.84
C THR A 242 2.51 -5.25 16.90
N THR A 243 3.38 -5.86 17.71
CA THR A 243 4.82 -5.49 17.78
C THR A 243 5.52 -5.67 16.45
N PHE A 244 5.25 -6.78 15.75
CA PHE A 244 5.78 -7.00 14.40
C PHE A 244 5.25 -5.96 13.41
N LEU A 245 3.96 -5.66 13.46
CA LEU A 245 3.37 -4.64 12.59
C LEU A 245 3.96 -3.26 12.85
N HIS A 246 4.15 -2.85 14.11
CA HIS A 246 4.83 -1.61 14.45
C HIS A 246 6.27 -1.54 13.94
N TYR A 247 6.98 -2.68 13.93
CA TYR A 247 8.34 -2.75 13.40
C TYR A 247 8.39 -2.43 11.89
N ILE A 248 7.38 -2.83 11.14
CA ILE A 248 7.31 -2.65 9.67
C ILE A 248 6.50 -1.41 9.23
N ASP A 249 5.77 -0.76 10.13
CA ASP A 249 4.83 0.33 9.83
C ASP A 249 5.45 1.51 9.06
N GLN A 250 6.76 1.71 9.16
CA GLN A 250 7.44 2.85 8.53
C GLN A 250 7.97 2.55 7.12
N VAL A 251 8.02 1.28 6.72
CA VAL A 251 8.57 0.90 5.41
C VAL A 251 7.68 1.38 4.27
N LEU A 252 6.38 1.17 4.34
CA LEU A 252 5.46 1.56 3.27
C LEU A 252 5.37 3.08 3.07
N PRO A 253 5.25 3.91 4.12
CA PRO A 253 5.34 5.37 3.99
C PRO A 253 6.66 5.84 3.39
N SER A 254 7.81 5.20 3.75
CA SER A 254 9.11 5.53 3.16
C SER A 254 9.22 5.16 1.68
N LEU A 255 8.34 4.27 1.19
CA LEU A 255 8.18 3.92 -0.22
C LEU A 255 7.11 4.76 -0.93
N GLY A 256 6.52 5.74 -0.23
CA GLY A 256 5.51 6.63 -0.79
C GLY A 256 4.08 6.08 -0.79
N GLU A 257 3.80 5.00 -0.06
CA GLU A 257 2.50 4.35 -0.06
C GLU A 257 1.81 4.45 1.31
N THR A 258 0.57 4.99 1.31
CA THR A 258 -0.25 5.18 2.53
C THR A 258 -1.53 4.33 2.52
N GLY A 259 -1.91 3.75 1.38
CA GLY A 259 -3.14 2.98 1.18
C GLY A 259 -3.10 1.53 1.69
N VAL A 260 -2.28 1.22 2.70
CA VAL A 260 -2.12 -0.13 3.22
C VAL A 260 -2.67 -0.25 4.63
N VAL A 261 -3.47 -1.27 4.86
CA VAL A 261 -4.02 -1.59 6.18
C VAL A 261 -3.25 -2.76 6.78
N SER A 262 -2.65 -2.56 7.95
CA SER A 262 -1.94 -3.61 8.69
C SER A 262 -2.82 -4.13 9.83
N ARG A 263 -3.01 -5.44 9.94
CA ARG A 263 -3.81 -6.10 10.98
C ARG A 263 -3.17 -7.40 11.46
N THR A 264 -3.45 -7.76 12.69
CA THR A 264 -3.25 -9.16 13.15
C THR A 264 -4.48 -9.99 12.77
N ILE A 265 -4.36 -11.32 12.82
CA ILE A 265 -5.52 -12.20 12.58
C ILE A 265 -6.65 -11.91 13.60
N ALA A 266 -6.28 -11.56 14.84
CA ALA A 266 -7.24 -11.22 15.89
C ALA A 266 -8.02 -9.92 15.62
N ASP A 267 -7.48 -9.01 14.81
CA ASP A 267 -8.07 -7.70 14.50
C ASP A 267 -8.83 -7.68 13.16
N LEU A 268 -8.98 -8.83 12.48
CA LEU A 268 -9.64 -8.90 11.17
C LEU A 268 -11.14 -8.61 11.22
N ILE A 269 -11.78 -8.86 12.36
CA ILE A 269 -13.22 -8.61 12.52
C ILE A 269 -13.41 -7.27 13.23
N PRO A 270 -13.95 -6.24 12.56
CA PRO A 270 -14.18 -4.95 13.17
C PRO A 270 -15.09 -5.03 14.39
N GLY A 271 -14.73 -4.31 15.45
CA GLY A 271 -15.53 -4.25 16.69
C GLY A 271 -15.35 -5.44 17.64
N ILE A 272 -14.60 -6.47 17.26
CA ILE A 272 -14.26 -7.61 18.13
C ILE A 272 -12.80 -7.48 18.56
N LYS A 273 -12.57 -7.46 19.87
CA LYS A 273 -11.23 -7.52 20.45
C LYS A 273 -11.00 -8.91 21.03
N ALA A 274 -9.94 -9.58 20.62
CA ALA A 274 -9.50 -10.81 21.25
C ALA A 274 -8.89 -10.46 22.63
N THR A 275 -9.52 -10.91 23.70
CA THR A 275 -9.11 -10.60 25.08
C THR A 275 -8.59 -11.81 25.84
N ALA A 276 -8.68 -13.01 25.25
CA ALA A 276 -8.24 -14.25 25.86
C ALA A 276 -7.56 -15.17 24.83
N THR A 277 -6.81 -16.13 25.33
CA THR A 277 -6.17 -17.17 24.53
C THR A 277 -6.85 -18.50 24.84
N ASP A 278 -7.19 -19.25 23.80
CA ASP A 278 -7.77 -20.58 23.93
C ASP A 278 -6.74 -21.60 24.49
N THR A 279 -7.24 -22.63 25.17
CA THR A 279 -6.39 -23.79 25.47
C THR A 279 -5.95 -24.47 24.17
N PRO A 280 -4.81 -25.20 24.16
CA PRO A 280 -4.34 -25.87 22.94
C PRO A 280 -5.38 -26.80 22.31
N LEU A 281 -6.19 -27.50 23.11
CA LEU A 281 -7.25 -28.37 22.63
C LEU A 281 -8.40 -27.57 21.99
N ALA A 282 -8.84 -26.49 22.61
CA ALA A 282 -9.88 -25.62 22.07
C ALA A 282 -9.42 -24.95 20.76
N ALA A 283 -8.18 -24.45 20.71
CA ALA A 283 -7.59 -23.88 19.50
C ALA A 283 -7.51 -24.89 18.36
N LYS A 284 -7.11 -26.14 18.66
CA LYS A 284 -7.07 -27.23 17.68
C LYS A 284 -8.47 -27.55 17.12
N LEU A 285 -9.48 -27.65 18.00
CA LEU A 285 -10.86 -27.91 17.59
C LEU A 285 -11.44 -26.78 16.76
N LYS A 286 -11.28 -25.52 17.21
CA LYS A 286 -11.75 -24.33 16.48
C LYS A 286 -11.04 -24.15 15.14
N GLY A 287 -9.75 -24.52 15.04
CA GLY A 287 -8.97 -24.48 13.81
C GLY A 287 -9.22 -25.67 12.86
N ASP A 288 -9.99 -26.68 13.27
CA ASP A 288 -10.32 -27.83 12.43
C ASP A 288 -11.23 -27.42 11.27
N ARG A 289 -10.90 -27.83 10.06
CA ARG A 289 -11.67 -27.53 8.84
C ARG A 289 -13.15 -27.91 8.94
N ARG A 290 -13.46 -28.96 9.72
CA ARG A 290 -14.85 -29.40 9.97
C ARG A 290 -15.68 -28.38 10.74
N MET A 291 -15.04 -27.44 11.47
CA MET A 291 -15.77 -26.38 12.17
C MET A 291 -16.52 -25.46 11.21
N ALA A 292 -16.08 -25.31 9.97
CA ALA A 292 -16.85 -24.58 8.96
C ALA A 292 -18.26 -25.18 8.74
N GLN A 293 -18.36 -26.52 8.72
CA GLN A 293 -19.64 -27.19 8.60
C GLN A 293 -20.48 -27.08 9.87
N VAL A 294 -19.85 -27.14 11.04
CA VAL A 294 -20.55 -26.95 12.34
C VAL A 294 -21.16 -25.56 12.40
N VAL A 295 -20.41 -24.52 12.02
CA VAL A 295 -20.91 -23.14 11.96
C VAL A 295 -22.03 -22.99 10.94
N ALA A 296 -21.88 -23.58 9.75
CA ALA A 296 -22.94 -23.56 8.72
C ALA A 296 -24.23 -24.20 9.22
N ASN A 297 -24.14 -25.35 9.87
CA ASN A 297 -25.31 -26.04 10.46
C ASN A 297 -25.94 -25.21 11.59
N ALA A 298 -25.14 -24.60 12.46
CA ALA A 298 -25.61 -23.74 13.53
C ALA A 298 -26.38 -22.51 13.01
N ILE A 299 -25.89 -21.91 11.90
CA ILE A 299 -26.58 -20.80 11.22
C ILE A 299 -27.91 -21.30 10.62
N ALA A 300 -27.90 -22.41 9.88
CA ALA A 300 -29.09 -22.98 9.26
C ALA A 300 -30.21 -23.29 10.28
N LEU A 301 -29.83 -23.78 11.47
CA LEU A 301 -30.76 -24.01 12.57
C LEU A 301 -31.42 -22.74 13.12
N ARG A 302 -30.77 -21.58 12.94
CA ARG A 302 -31.26 -20.29 13.38
C ARG A 302 -32.05 -19.53 12.30
N GLU A 303 -31.97 -19.93 11.05
CA GLU A 303 -32.75 -19.38 9.94
C GLU A 303 -34.21 -19.87 9.99
N ARG A 304 -34.90 -19.52 11.06
CA ARG A 304 -36.32 -19.88 11.32
C ARG A 304 -37.10 -18.68 11.83
N VAL A 305 -38.40 -18.73 11.72
CA VAL A 305 -39.26 -17.72 12.33
C VAL A 305 -39.16 -17.83 13.85
N PRO A 306 -38.84 -16.72 14.56
CA PRO A 306 -38.77 -16.69 16.02
C PRO A 306 -40.16 -16.98 16.63
N GLN A 307 -40.21 -17.60 17.82
CA GLN A 307 -41.45 -17.83 18.52
C GLN A 307 -42.12 -16.51 18.95
N ASP A 308 -41.30 -15.54 19.38
CA ASP A 308 -41.75 -14.22 19.76
C ASP A 308 -41.20 -13.20 18.76
N LEU A 309 -42.07 -12.57 18.00
CA LEU A 309 -41.72 -11.50 17.08
C LEU A 309 -41.76 -10.15 17.79
N PRO A 310 -40.69 -9.36 17.71
CA PRO A 310 -40.67 -8.06 18.34
C PRO A 310 -41.64 -7.09 17.70
N THR A 311 -42.24 -6.22 18.52
CA THR A 311 -42.96 -5.05 18.04
C THR A 311 -41.99 -3.94 17.80
N VAL A 312 -41.96 -3.36 16.59
CA VAL A 312 -41.10 -2.26 16.20
C VAL A 312 -41.83 -0.95 16.34
N HIS A 313 -41.30 0.01 17.08
CA HIS A 313 -41.93 1.32 17.21
C HIS A 313 -41.36 2.28 16.15
N VAL A 314 -42.22 2.82 15.30
CA VAL A 314 -41.87 3.76 14.23
C VAL A 314 -42.74 5.00 14.40
N ASN A 315 -42.14 6.15 14.67
CA ASN A 315 -42.80 7.46 14.87
C ASN A 315 -44.03 7.36 15.83
N GLY A 316 -43.86 6.64 16.97
CA GLY A 316 -44.93 6.46 17.97
C GLY A 316 -45.92 5.34 17.67
N PHE A 317 -45.92 4.75 16.51
CA PHE A 317 -46.79 3.61 16.15
C PHE A 317 -46.11 2.29 16.46
N ALA A 318 -46.82 1.38 17.10
CA ALA A 318 -46.38 0.01 17.38
C ALA A 318 -46.68 -0.89 16.17
N VAL A 319 -45.67 -1.18 15.37
CA VAL A 319 -45.79 -2.03 14.17
C VAL A 319 -45.43 -3.46 14.51
N ARG A 320 -46.38 -4.35 14.44
CA ARG A 320 -46.18 -5.79 14.69
C ARG A 320 -45.89 -6.52 13.38
N MET A 321 -44.75 -7.22 13.33
CA MET A 321 -44.43 -8.13 12.22
C MET A 321 -45.19 -9.45 12.38
N LEU A 322 -45.59 -10.08 11.29
CA LEU A 322 -46.21 -11.37 11.31
C LEU A 322 -45.26 -12.49 10.91
N ASP A 323 -45.54 -13.71 11.36
CA ASP A 323 -44.80 -14.91 10.97
C ASP A 323 -44.72 -15.07 9.44
N THR A 324 -45.80 -14.70 8.74
CA THR A 324 -45.83 -14.74 7.28
C THR A 324 -44.82 -13.83 6.63
N ASP A 325 -44.59 -12.64 7.19
CA ASP A 325 -43.60 -11.68 6.66
C ASP A 325 -42.17 -12.20 6.81
N VAL A 326 -41.89 -12.74 8.00
CA VAL A 326 -40.55 -13.32 8.30
C VAL A 326 -40.31 -14.54 7.43
N ARG A 327 -41.32 -15.43 7.29
CA ARG A 327 -41.23 -16.62 6.46
C ARG A 327 -41.00 -16.26 4.99
N ALA A 328 -41.74 -15.31 4.45
CA ALA A 328 -41.57 -14.81 3.09
C ALA A 328 -40.15 -14.22 2.87
N ALA A 329 -39.65 -13.47 3.85
CA ALA A 329 -38.28 -12.90 3.78
C ALA A 329 -37.21 -14.00 3.81
N ILE A 330 -37.34 -15.02 4.65
CA ILE A 330 -36.42 -16.18 4.68
C ILE A 330 -36.45 -16.92 3.34
N ASP A 331 -37.63 -17.20 2.81
CA ASP A 331 -37.79 -17.91 1.53
C ASP A 331 -37.18 -17.11 0.38
N GLN A 332 -37.40 -15.80 0.35
CA GLN A 332 -36.83 -14.92 -0.66
C GLN A 332 -35.29 -14.88 -0.59
N ALA A 333 -34.73 -14.83 0.63
CA ALA A 333 -33.31 -14.90 0.82
C ALA A 333 -32.70 -16.23 0.35
N LYS A 334 -33.34 -17.36 0.68
CA LYS A 334 -32.93 -18.71 0.24
C LYS A 334 -32.99 -18.90 -1.27
N ARG A 335 -33.98 -18.30 -1.95
CA ARG A 335 -34.11 -18.35 -3.42
C ARG A 335 -32.93 -17.71 -4.14
N THR A 336 -32.22 -16.77 -3.51
CA THR A 336 -31.02 -16.14 -4.11
C THR A 336 -29.87 -17.12 -4.30
N ARG A 337 -29.82 -18.23 -3.58
CA ARG A 337 -28.73 -19.22 -3.53
C ARG A 337 -27.36 -18.59 -3.22
N GLN A 338 -27.34 -17.43 -2.60
CA GLN A 338 -26.12 -16.73 -2.22
C GLN A 338 -25.60 -17.21 -0.85
N PRO A 339 -24.33 -17.03 -0.55
CA PRO A 339 -23.79 -17.22 0.80
C PRO A 339 -24.60 -16.44 1.84
N HIS A 340 -24.70 -16.96 3.08
CA HIS A 340 -25.53 -16.42 4.15
C HIS A 340 -25.47 -14.89 4.29
N ASN A 341 -24.26 -14.31 4.36
CA ASN A 341 -24.10 -12.87 4.54
C ASN A 341 -24.64 -12.03 3.37
N LYS A 342 -24.59 -12.53 2.14
CA LYS A 342 -25.20 -11.87 0.97
C LYS A 342 -26.72 -12.10 0.92
N ALA A 343 -27.19 -13.31 1.22
CA ALA A 343 -28.60 -13.63 1.31
C ALA A 343 -29.29 -12.79 2.40
N ARG A 344 -28.60 -12.50 3.51
CA ARG A 344 -29.06 -11.64 4.59
C ARG A 344 -29.47 -10.23 4.11
N GLU A 345 -28.79 -9.66 3.14
CA GLU A 345 -29.15 -8.35 2.57
C GLU A 345 -30.55 -8.38 1.93
N THR A 346 -30.87 -9.48 1.22
CA THR A 346 -32.21 -9.70 0.65
C THR A 346 -33.26 -9.89 1.75
N PHE A 347 -32.93 -10.66 2.79
CA PHE A 347 -33.79 -10.82 3.95
C PHE A 347 -34.12 -9.47 4.60
N VAL A 348 -33.10 -8.67 4.95
CA VAL A 348 -33.29 -7.35 5.58
C VAL A 348 -34.15 -6.43 4.71
N ARG A 349 -33.87 -6.36 3.41
CA ARG A 349 -34.65 -5.54 2.46
C ARG A 349 -36.12 -5.98 2.42
N THR A 350 -36.37 -7.26 2.34
CA THR A 350 -37.78 -7.80 2.32
C THR A 350 -38.49 -7.48 3.62
N MET A 351 -37.82 -7.63 4.77
CA MET A 351 -38.38 -7.27 6.08
C MET A 351 -38.67 -5.77 6.19
N LEU A 352 -37.79 -4.91 5.71
CA LEU A 352 -38.02 -3.46 5.72
C LEU A 352 -39.19 -3.05 4.81
N MET A 353 -39.38 -3.71 3.67
CA MET A 353 -40.53 -3.49 2.81
C MET A 353 -41.85 -3.92 3.51
N ALA A 354 -41.89 -5.07 4.15
CA ALA A 354 -43.04 -5.52 4.93
C ALA A 354 -43.35 -4.57 6.10
N LEU A 355 -42.32 -4.10 6.82
CA LEU A 355 -42.44 -3.11 7.89
C LEU A 355 -43.04 -1.79 7.37
N ARG A 356 -42.53 -1.29 6.24
CA ARG A 356 -43.04 -0.07 5.58
C ARG A 356 -44.52 -0.20 5.24
N ASP A 357 -44.92 -1.31 4.61
CA ASP A 357 -46.29 -1.52 4.15
C ASP A 357 -47.24 -1.61 5.34
N ARG A 358 -46.86 -2.27 6.44
CA ARG A 358 -47.64 -2.32 7.68
C ARG A 358 -47.74 -0.96 8.36
N TYR A 359 -46.64 -0.21 8.40
CA TYR A 359 -46.66 1.15 8.93
C TYR A 359 -47.59 2.07 8.12
N ALA A 360 -47.56 1.98 6.80
CA ALA A 360 -48.45 2.72 5.92
C ALA A 360 -49.95 2.36 6.21
N CYS A 361 -50.26 1.08 6.36
CA CYS A 361 -51.62 0.68 6.75
C CYS A 361 -52.08 1.32 8.07
N LEU A 362 -51.21 1.39 9.07
CA LEU A 362 -51.53 2.03 10.36
C LEU A 362 -51.79 3.53 10.22
N LEU A 363 -51.02 4.23 9.37
CA LEU A 363 -51.20 5.66 9.09
C LEU A 363 -52.57 5.94 8.43
N TYR A 364 -53.04 5.08 7.50
CA TYR A 364 -54.30 5.29 6.78
C TYR A 364 -55.52 4.78 7.55
N THR A 365 -55.32 3.89 8.53
CA THR A 365 -56.44 3.32 9.34
C THR A 365 -56.61 4.00 10.71
N SER A 366 -55.65 4.82 11.13
CA SER A 366 -55.82 5.62 12.35
C SER A 366 -56.78 6.78 12.05
N PRO A 367 -57.88 6.96 12.85
CA PRO A 367 -58.73 8.14 12.70
C PRO A 367 -57.86 9.41 12.91
N SER A 368 -58.03 10.36 12.01
CA SER A 368 -57.41 11.71 12.16
C SER A 368 -57.81 12.27 13.54
N PRO A 369 -56.84 12.91 14.25
CA PRO A 369 -57.12 13.54 15.53
C PRO A 369 -58.16 14.65 15.41
#